data_e0f4aa198c92161186427f4b9f385b8c
#
_entry.id   e0f4aa198c92161186427f4b9f385b8c
#
_cell.length_a   1.000
_cell.length_b   1.000
_cell.length_c   1.000
_cell.angle_alpha   90.00
_cell.angle_beta   90.00
_cell.angle_gamma   90.00
#
_symmetry.space_group_name_H-M   'P 1'
#
loop_
_entity.id
_entity.type
_entity.pdbx_description
1 polymer ?
#
loop_
_entity_poly.entity_id
_entity_poly.type
_entity_poly.pdbx_seq_one_letter_code
_entity_poly.pdbx_strand_id
1 'polypeptide(L)'
;MDAVLENHATKFYRRRDPFASPLWKVVNRYYDEFERVYPERYGKTYGYWRPVIGDVIAKFLTCGDLREGFARVRCCDCGKEYFVPFSCKQRLFCPCCAQKRILSVADHIQKAICEKVQHRQFVFTIPKRLRIYFRYDRELLKELPRLSWEVIKEVYQAVMNRTDV
;
A
#
# COMPACT_ATOMS: atom_id res chain seq x y z
N MET A 1 -33.45 -13.88 -3.28
CA MET A 1 -33.32 -14.35 -1.86
C MET A 1 -32.04 -15.13 -1.77
N ASP A 2 -30.92 -14.44 -1.67
CA ASP A 2 -29.63 -15.09 -1.58
C ASP A 2 -29.06 -14.80 -0.19
N ALA A 3 -29.00 -15.88 0.60
CA ALA A 3 -28.46 -15.87 1.93
C ALA A 3 -26.95 -15.57 1.85
N VAL A 4 -26.57 -14.37 2.23
CA VAL A 4 -25.18 -14.05 2.56
C VAL A 4 -24.82 -14.90 3.76
N LEU A 5 -24.05 -15.96 3.52
CA LEU A 5 -23.47 -16.78 4.57
C LEU A 5 -22.52 -15.90 5.39
N GLU A 6 -23.00 -15.40 6.50
CA GLU A 6 -22.18 -14.79 7.54
C GLU A 6 -21.25 -15.85 8.13
N ASN A 7 -20.08 -15.93 7.58
CA ASN A 7 -19.03 -16.80 8.10
C ASN A 7 -18.43 -16.14 9.36
N HIS A 8 -19.10 -16.31 10.50
CA HIS A 8 -18.60 -15.97 11.82
C HIS A 8 -17.51 -16.94 12.29
N ALA A 9 -16.48 -17.11 11.47
CA ALA A 9 -15.24 -17.70 11.97
C ALA A 9 -14.68 -16.72 13.00
N THR A 10 -14.66 -17.12 14.26
CA THR A 10 -13.99 -16.41 15.36
C THR A 10 -12.58 -16.05 14.89
N LYS A 11 -12.39 -14.79 14.54
CA LYS A 11 -11.10 -14.30 14.03
C LYS A 11 -10.12 -14.20 15.19
N PHE A 12 -9.49 -15.32 15.54
CA PHE A 12 -8.36 -15.29 16.46
C PHE A 12 -7.25 -14.42 15.86
N TYR A 13 -6.74 -13.47 16.63
CA TYR A 13 -5.56 -12.71 16.25
C TYR A 13 -4.39 -13.68 16.06
N ARG A 14 -3.95 -13.85 14.82
CA ARG A 14 -2.73 -14.57 14.50
C ARG A 14 -1.57 -13.59 14.45
N ARG A 15 -0.61 -13.75 15.35
CA ARG A 15 0.60 -12.93 15.35
C ARG A 15 1.29 -13.04 13.99
N ARG A 16 1.65 -11.91 13.46
CA ARG A 16 2.37 -11.78 12.22
C ARG A 16 3.81 -12.25 12.40
N ASP A 17 4.29 -13.12 11.51
CA ASP A 17 5.70 -13.51 11.41
C ASP A 17 6.26 -13.00 10.09
N PRO A 18 6.86 -11.80 10.04
CA PRO A 18 7.45 -11.27 8.83
C PRO A 18 8.69 -12.05 8.39
N PHE A 19 9.40 -12.68 9.32
CA PHE A 19 10.63 -13.46 9.05
C PHE A 19 10.34 -14.76 8.29
N ALA A 20 9.15 -15.32 8.42
CA ALA A 20 8.72 -16.48 7.65
C ALA A 20 8.46 -16.16 6.17
N SER A 21 8.32 -14.89 5.81
CA SER A 21 8.03 -14.44 4.45
C SER A 21 9.17 -14.80 3.49
N PRO A 22 8.88 -15.39 2.31
CA PRO A 22 9.89 -15.67 1.29
C PRO A 22 10.67 -14.42 0.87
N LEU A 23 10.00 -13.28 0.73
CA LEU A 23 10.64 -12.02 0.40
C LEU A 23 11.66 -11.60 1.47
N TRP A 24 11.31 -11.74 2.75
CA TRP A 24 12.23 -11.40 3.83
C TRP A 24 13.50 -12.27 3.76
N LYS A 25 13.34 -13.58 3.56
CA LYS A 25 14.46 -14.52 3.46
C LYS A 25 15.39 -14.20 2.29
N VAL A 26 14.82 -13.87 1.13
CA VAL A 26 15.61 -13.49 -0.05
C VAL A 26 16.36 -12.19 0.19
N VAL A 27 15.68 -11.17 0.69
CA VAL A 27 16.31 -9.87 0.96
C VAL A 27 17.40 -10.01 2.01
N ASN A 28 17.13 -10.67 3.12
CA ASN A 28 18.12 -10.86 4.20
C ASN A 28 19.37 -11.62 3.73
N ARG A 29 19.22 -12.54 2.77
CA ARG A 29 20.34 -13.35 2.28
C ARG A 29 21.16 -12.68 1.20
N TYR A 30 20.53 -11.93 0.31
CA TYR A 30 21.16 -11.48 -0.94
C TYR A 30 21.30 -9.96 -1.07
N TYR A 31 20.85 -9.18 -0.09
CA TYR A 31 20.85 -7.74 -0.22
C TYR A 31 22.26 -7.16 -0.32
N ASP A 32 23.18 -7.57 0.52
CA ASP A 32 24.55 -7.05 0.55
C ASP A 32 25.29 -7.37 -0.77
N GLU A 33 25.09 -8.57 -1.30
CA GLU A 33 25.64 -8.92 -2.61
C GLU A 33 25.01 -8.10 -3.73
N PHE A 34 23.70 -7.91 -3.70
CA PHE A 34 22.97 -7.10 -4.68
C PHE A 34 23.48 -5.66 -4.67
N GLU A 35 23.64 -5.04 -3.51
CA GLU A 35 24.16 -3.67 -3.39
C GLU A 35 25.56 -3.54 -3.99
N ARG A 36 26.42 -4.50 -3.71
CA ARG A 36 27.80 -4.55 -4.21
C ARG A 36 27.87 -4.65 -5.74
N VAL A 37 27.06 -5.52 -6.34
CA VAL A 37 27.11 -5.76 -7.79
C VAL A 37 26.25 -4.82 -8.61
N TYR A 38 25.42 -4.01 -7.95
CA TYR A 38 24.45 -3.15 -8.62
C TYR A 38 25.06 -2.17 -9.63
N PRO A 39 26.14 -1.42 -9.30
CA PRO A 39 26.71 -0.44 -10.20
C PRO A 39 27.13 -1.05 -11.54
N GLU A 40 27.75 -2.22 -11.51
CA GLU A 40 28.26 -2.91 -12.67
C GLU A 40 27.16 -3.60 -13.50
N ARG A 41 26.29 -4.35 -12.82
CA ARG A 41 25.27 -5.17 -13.48
C ARG A 41 24.02 -4.40 -13.87
N TYR A 42 23.57 -3.49 -13.04
CA TYR A 42 22.26 -2.87 -13.15
C TYR A 42 22.29 -1.36 -13.37
N GLY A 43 23.42 -0.70 -13.08
CA GLY A 43 23.56 0.75 -13.17
C GLY A 43 23.25 1.30 -14.56
N LYS A 44 23.69 0.63 -15.63
CA LYS A 44 23.39 1.03 -17.02
C LYS A 44 21.90 1.00 -17.37
N THR A 45 21.16 0.04 -16.82
CA THR A 45 19.75 -0.18 -17.14
C THR A 45 18.81 0.63 -16.25
N TYR A 46 19.10 0.71 -14.94
CA TYR A 46 18.22 1.28 -13.94
C TYR A 46 18.71 2.59 -13.33
N GLY A 47 19.89 3.05 -13.73
CA GLY A 47 20.52 4.26 -13.23
C GLY A 47 21.36 4.03 -11.97
N TYR A 48 21.84 5.12 -11.39
CA TYR A 48 22.69 5.07 -10.20
C TYR A 48 21.96 4.51 -8.97
N TRP A 49 22.76 3.96 -8.04
CA TRP A 49 22.24 3.52 -6.74
C TRP A 49 21.63 4.67 -5.96
N ARG A 50 20.45 4.45 -5.41
CA ARG A 50 19.74 5.46 -4.60
C ARG A 50 19.83 5.09 -3.14
N PRO A 51 20.35 5.97 -2.25
CA PRO A 51 20.46 5.68 -0.82
C PRO A 51 19.15 5.26 -0.16
N VAL A 52 18.00 5.77 -0.65
CA VAL A 52 16.67 5.38 -0.16
C VAL A 52 16.41 3.87 -0.23
N ILE A 53 17.10 3.14 -1.11
CA ILE A 53 16.96 1.67 -1.22
C ILE A 53 17.47 1.03 0.07
N GLY A 54 18.66 1.43 0.54
CA GLY A 54 19.23 0.95 1.80
C GLY A 54 18.31 1.23 3.00
N ASP A 55 17.79 2.46 3.09
CA ASP A 55 16.87 2.85 4.16
C ASP A 55 15.58 2.02 4.18
N VAL A 56 15.03 1.73 3.00
CA VAL A 56 13.81 0.91 2.85
C VAL A 56 14.08 -0.52 3.27
N ILE A 57 15.20 -1.09 2.84
CA ILE A 57 15.59 -2.46 3.16
C ILE A 57 15.89 -2.63 4.65
N ALA A 58 16.68 -1.74 5.25
CA ALA A 58 16.96 -1.76 6.68
C ALA A 58 15.66 -1.75 7.50
N LYS A 59 14.75 -0.83 7.20
CA LYS A 59 13.44 -0.77 7.87
C LYS A 59 12.57 -2.00 7.60
N PHE A 60 12.68 -2.61 6.43
CA PHE A 60 11.93 -3.82 6.10
C PHE A 60 12.43 -5.02 6.88
N LEU A 61 13.73 -5.20 7.01
CA LEU A 61 14.34 -6.32 7.72
C LEU A 61 14.01 -6.32 9.22
N THR A 62 13.83 -5.15 9.83
CA THR A 62 13.44 -4.99 11.24
C THR A 62 11.90 -4.99 11.45
N CYS A 63 11.12 -5.07 10.39
CA CYS A 63 9.67 -4.95 10.44
C CYS A 63 9.00 -6.06 11.27
N GLY A 64 8.42 -5.70 12.40
CA GLY A 64 7.70 -6.63 13.27
C GLY A 64 8.59 -7.40 14.23
N ASP A 65 9.84 -7.02 14.38
CA ASP A 65 10.72 -7.50 15.44
C ASP A 65 10.42 -6.78 16.75
N LEU A 66 10.16 -7.55 17.80
CA LEU A 66 9.91 -6.99 19.14
C LEU A 66 11.16 -6.33 19.74
N ARG A 67 12.36 -6.74 19.31
CA ARG A 67 13.62 -6.16 19.76
C ARG A 67 13.82 -4.73 19.27
N GLU A 68 13.21 -4.40 18.12
CA GLU A 68 13.24 -3.07 17.51
C GLU A 68 12.15 -2.12 18.05
N GLY A 69 11.39 -2.61 19.03
CA GLY A 69 10.36 -1.85 19.72
C GLY A 69 8.94 -2.36 19.49
N PHE A 70 8.10 -2.06 20.46
CA PHE A 70 6.70 -2.52 20.49
C PHE A 70 5.82 -1.57 21.30
N ALA A 71 4.52 -1.65 21.04
CA ALA A 71 3.50 -1.09 21.89
C ALA A 71 2.94 -2.18 22.82
N ARG A 72 2.84 -1.88 24.10
CA ARG A 72 2.15 -2.73 25.08
C ARG A 72 0.67 -2.36 25.06
N VAL A 73 -0.17 -3.34 24.81
CA VAL A 73 -1.63 -3.19 24.83
C VAL A 73 -2.19 -4.00 25.99
N ARG A 74 -2.96 -3.36 26.88
CA ARG A 74 -3.60 -3.97 28.02
C ARG A 74 -5.10 -3.82 27.91
N CYS A 75 -5.84 -4.90 28.15
CA CYS A 75 -7.29 -4.85 28.26
C CYS A 75 -7.67 -4.22 29.62
N CYS A 76 -8.55 -3.23 29.59
CA CYS A 76 -9.04 -2.58 30.83
C CYS A 76 -9.92 -3.50 31.68
N ASP A 77 -10.62 -4.44 31.05
CA ASP A 77 -11.60 -5.29 31.75
C ASP A 77 -10.97 -6.54 32.39
N CYS A 78 -10.13 -7.24 31.62
CA CYS A 78 -9.54 -8.51 32.08
C CYS A 78 -8.05 -8.45 32.40
N GLY A 79 -7.40 -7.30 32.24
CA GLY A 79 -5.99 -7.08 32.52
C GLY A 79 -5.01 -7.84 31.60
N LYS A 80 -5.49 -8.63 30.64
CA LYS A 80 -4.62 -9.33 29.68
C LYS A 80 -3.82 -8.36 28.85
N GLU A 81 -2.56 -8.70 28.62
CA GLU A 81 -1.62 -7.88 27.90
C GLU A 81 -1.04 -8.61 26.70
N TYR A 82 -0.72 -7.86 25.66
CA TYR A 82 0.03 -8.35 24.52
C TYR A 82 0.92 -7.25 23.93
N PHE A 83 1.99 -7.67 23.27
CA PHE A 83 2.95 -6.78 22.64
C PHE A 83 2.72 -6.74 21.14
N VAL A 84 2.62 -5.52 20.61
CA VAL A 84 2.46 -5.26 19.18
C VAL A 84 3.76 -4.66 18.65
N PRO A 85 4.55 -5.41 17.88
CA PRO A 85 5.81 -4.90 17.35
C PRO A 85 5.56 -3.75 16.35
N PHE A 86 6.49 -2.83 16.29
CA PHE A 86 6.41 -1.72 15.35
C PHE A 86 6.54 -2.20 13.90
N SER A 87 5.91 -1.49 12.99
CA SER A 87 5.91 -1.78 11.56
C SER A 87 6.79 -0.79 10.80
N CYS A 88 7.47 -1.26 9.75
CA CYS A 88 8.34 -0.43 8.93
C CYS A 88 7.62 0.67 8.14
N LYS A 89 6.29 0.62 8.01
CA LYS A 89 5.46 1.53 7.20
C LYS A 89 5.83 1.59 5.71
N GLN A 90 6.73 0.73 5.23
CA GLN A 90 7.15 0.65 3.83
C GLN A 90 6.08 -0.04 2.97
N ARG A 91 5.02 0.69 2.68
CA ARG A 91 3.76 0.17 2.10
C ARG A 91 3.90 -0.35 0.67
N LEU A 92 4.90 0.14 -0.07
CA LEU A 92 5.15 -0.28 -1.45
C LEU A 92 6.12 -1.45 -1.56
N PHE A 93 6.84 -1.75 -0.48
CA PHE A 93 7.83 -2.81 -0.45
C PHE A 93 7.46 -3.95 0.50
N CYS A 94 7.09 -3.66 1.73
CA CYS A 94 6.72 -4.66 2.73
C CYS A 94 5.30 -5.19 2.50
N PRO A 95 5.09 -6.47 2.15
CA PRO A 95 3.76 -7.03 1.88
C PRO A 95 2.82 -6.91 3.07
N CYS A 96 3.34 -7.09 4.28
CA CYS A 96 2.56 -6.97 5.50
C CYS A 96 2.04 -5.56 5.74
N CYS A 97 2.88 -4.54 5.53
CA CYS A 97 2.48 -3.13 5.68
C CYS A 97 1.54 -2.69 4.55
N ALA A 98 1.75 -3.21 3.33
CA ALA A 98 0.86 -3.00 2.21
C ALA A 98 -0.54 -3.55 2.49
N GLN A 99 -0.65 -4.81 2.89
CA GLN A 99 -1.92 -5.45 3.18
C GLN A 99 -2.68 -4.75 4.32
N LYS A 100 -2.00 -4.40 5.42
CA LYS A 100 -2.62 -3.64 6.52
C LYS A 100 -3.20 -2.32 6.01
N ARG A 101 -2.46 -1.62 5.15
CA ARG A 101 -2.93 -0.34 4.59
C ARG A 101 -4.11 -0.54 3.65
N ILE A 102 -4.07 -1.54 2.78
CA ILE A 102 -5.15 -1.85 1.85
C ILE A 102 -6.45 -2.14 2.62
N LEU A 103 -6.39 -3.01 3.63
CA LEU A 103 -7.56 -3.35 4.45
C LEU A 103 -8.12 -2.13 5.19
N SER A 104 -7.25 -1.31 5.79
CA SER A 104 -7.67 -0.08 6.49
C SER A 104 -8.33 0.94 5.55
N VAL A 105 -7.79 1.10 4.33
CA VAL A 105 -8.36 2.01 3.34
C VAL A 105 -9.66 1.47 2.78
N ALA A 106 -9.74 0.17 2.50
CA ALA A 106 -10.97 -0.47 2.02
C ALA A 106 -12.11 -0.33 3.03
N ASP A 107 -11.83 -0.58 4.31
CA ASP A 107 -12.80 -0.41 5.40
C ASP A 107 -13.28 1.04 5.52
N HIS A 108 -12.34 2.00 5.43
CA HIS A 108 -12.68 3.43 5.47
C HIS A 108 -13.53 3.86 4.26
N ILE A 109 -13.16 3.43 3.05
CA ILE A 109 -13.93 3.71 1.84
C ILE A 109 -15.34 3.16 1.98
N GLN A 110 -15.46 1.89 2.40
CA GLN A 110 -16.76 1.23 2.51
C GLN A 110 -17.66 1.86 3.57
N LYS A 111 -17.11 2.31 4.70
CA LYS A 111 -17.91 2.80 5.84
C LYS A 111 -18.14 4.32 5.83
N ALA A 112 -17.20 5.09 5.30
CA ALA A 112 -17.20 6.54 5.44
C ALA A 112 -17.33 7.31 4.13
N ILE A 113 -17.06 6.68 2.98
CA ILE A 113 -17.04 7.38 1.69
C ILE A 113 -18.14 6.88 0.76
N CYS A 114 -18.31 5.54 0.68
CA CYS A 114 -19.26 4.96 -0.25
C CYS A 114 -20.69 5.03 0.27
N GLU A 115 -21.55 5.70 -0.47
CA GLU A 115 -23.01 5.62 -0.29
C GLU A 115 -23.54 4.24 -0.71
N LYS A 116 -24.74 3.87 -0.22
CA LYS A 116 -25.38 2.58 -0.54
C LYS A 116 -26.07 2.61 -1.92
N VAL A 117 -25.27 2.92 -2.94
CA VAL A 117 -25.71 3.00 -4.35
C VAL A 117 -24.80 2.14 -5.22
N GLN A 118 -25.18 1.93 -6.46
CA GLN A 118 -24.30 1.23 -7.41
C GLN A 118 -23.05 2.06 -7.68
N HIS A 119 -21.88 1.47 -7.47
CA HIS A 119 -20.59 2.08 -7.75
C HIS A 119 -20.03 1.58 -9.09
N ARG A 120 -19.37 2.48 -9.81
CA ARG A 120 -18.64 2.16 -11.03
C ARG A 120 -17.18 2.59 -10.87
N GLN A 121 -16.28 1.77 -11.36
CA GLN A 121 -14.85 2.08 -11.36
C GLN A 121 -14.45 2.61 -12.75
N PHE A 122 -13.80 3.77 -12.76
CA PHE A 122 -13.14 4.30 -13.96
C PHE A 122 -11.64 4.14 -13.81
N VAL A 123 -10.99 3.66 -14.86
CA VAL A 123 -9.53 3.46 -14.89
C VAL A 123 -8.94 4.41 -15.92
N PHE A 124 -8.17 5.39 -15.45
CA PHE A 124 -7.40 6.29 -16.30
C PHE A 124 -5.97 5.82 -16.40
N THR A 125 -5.39 5.86 -17.60
CA THR A 125 -4.01 5.47 -17.83
C THR A 125 -3.22 6.63 -18.41
N ILE A 126 -2.00 6.81 -17.89
CA ILE A 126 -1.07 7.79 -18.44
C ILE A 126 -0.28 7.13 -19.58
N PRO A 127 -0.28 7.69 -20.80
CA PRO A 127 0.52 7.20 -21.91
C PRO A 127 2.00 7.06 -21.52
N LYS A 128 2.65 6.00 -22.01
CA LYS A 128 4.01 5.64 -21.62
C LYS A 128 5.01 6.79 -21.80
N ARG A 129 4.83 7.58 -22.87
CA ARG A 129 5.68 8.74 -23.19
C ARG A 129 5.55 9.88 -22.19
N LEU A 130 4.40 10.04 -21.54
CA LEU A 130 4.17 11.10 -20.57
C LEU A 130 4.63 10.75 -19.15
N ARG A 131 4.83 9.45 -18.85
CA ARG A 131 5.20 9.01 -17.49
C ARG A 131 6.53 9.59 -17.01
N ILE A 132 7.43 9.94 -17.92
CA ILE A 132 8.72 10.52 -17.58
C ILE A 132 8.55 11.89 -16.90
N TYR A 133 7.61 12.70 -17.31
CA TYR A 133 7.36 14.02 -16.73
C TYR A 133 6.93 13.88 -15.26
N PHE A 134 6.04 12.94 -14.96
CA PHE A 134 5.59 12.65 -13.59
C PHE A 134 6.68 12.05 -12.68
N ARG A 135 7.76 11.55 -13.28
CA ARG A 135 8.93 11.08 -12.54
C ARG A 135 9.77 12.24 -12.00
N TYR A 136 9.89 13.31 -12.77
CA TYR A 136 10.71 14.48 -12.44
C TYR A 136 9.92 15.57 -11.75
N ASP A 137 8.66 15.76 -12.11
CA ASP A 137 7.76 16.71 -11.49
C ASP A 137 6.54 15.98 -10.89
N ARG A 138 6.56 15.83 -9.58
CA ARG A 138 5.49 15.16 -8.84
C ARG A 138 4.25 16.02 -8.62
N GLU A 139 4.35 17.33 -8.77
CA GLU A 139 3.21 18.23 -8.66
C GLU A 139 2.16 17.93 -9.75
N LEU A 140 2.60 17.46 -10.91
CA LEU A 140 1.71 17.00 -11.99
C LEU A 140 0.75 15.87 -11.56
N LEU A 141 1.12 15.09 -10.53
CA LEU A 141 0.22 14.04 -10.02
C LEU A 141 -1.04 14.62 -9.35
N LYS A 142 -1.00 15.86 -8.90
CA LYS A 142 -2.16 16.54 -8.28
C LYS A 142 -3.21 16.90 -9.33
N GLU A 143 -2.80 17.12 -10.58
CA GLU A 143 -3.69 17.45 -11.68
C GLU A 143 -4.50 16.23 -12.20
N LEU A 144 -3.98 15.03 -12.02
CA LEU A 144 -4.64 13.82 -12.54
C LEU A 144 -6.05 13.59 -11.98
N PRO A 145 -6.30 13.69 -10.66
CA PRO A 145 -7.65 13.55 -10.13
C PRO A 145 -8.61 14.63 -10.65
N ARG A 146 -8.13 15.87 -10.78
CA ARG A 146 -8.93 16.99 -11.31
C ARG A 146 -9.34 16.76 -12.76
N LEU A 147 -8.38 16.45 -13.63
CA LEU A 147 -8.65 16.15 -15.04
C LEU A 147 -9.55 14.91 -15.21
N SER A 148 -9.32 13.89 -14.40
CA SER A 148 -10.16 12.69 -14.42
C SER A 148 -11.61 13.01 -14.06
N TRP A 149 -11.82 13.87 -13.07
CA TRP A 149 -13.16 14.32 -12.70
C TRP A 149 -13.81 15.16 -13.79
N GLU A 150 -13.10 16.10 -14.39
CA GLU A 150 -13.60 16.92 -15.50
C GLU A 150 -14.08 16.03 -16.67
N VAL A 151 -13.28 15.05 -17.09
CA VAL A 151 -13.65 14.10 -18.15
C VAL A 151 -14.88 13.29 -17.78
N ILE A 152 -14.96 12.76 -16.56
CA ILE A 152 -16.14 12.00 -16.10
C ILE A 152 -17.37 12.90 -16.14
N LYS A 153 -17.24 14.11 -15.63
CA LYS A 153 -18.35 15.08 -15.59
C LYS A 153 -18.87 15.40 -16.99
N GLU A 154 -18.01 15.72 -17.94
CA GLU A 154 -18.37 15.99 -19.33
C GLU A 154 -19.09 14.80 -19.97
N VAL A 155 -18.58 13.57 -19.78
CA VAL A 155 -19.23 12.36 -20.30
C VAL A 155 -20.61 12.17 -19.70
N TYR A 156 -20.77 12.35 -18.39
CA TYR A 156 -22.08 12.21 -17.76
C TYR A 156 -23.06 13.29 -18.20
N GLN A 157 -22.62 14.54 -18.31
CA GLN A 157 -23.44 15.64 -18.82
C GLN A 157 -23.92 15.35 -20.25
N ALA A 158 -23.04 14.88 -21.12
CA ALA A 158 -23.39 14.52 -22.49
C ALA A 158 -24.37 13.35 -22.59
N VAL A 159 -24.17 12.30 -21.78
CA VAL A 159 -25.02 11.10 -21.81
C VAL A 159 -26.40 11.38 -21.19
N MET A 160 -26.45 12.15 -20.11
CA MET A 160 -27.69 12.44 -19.38
C MET A 160 -28.45 13.66 -19.93
N ASN A 161 -27.86 14.37 -20.86
CA ASN A 161 -28.35 15.64 -21.43
C ASN A 161 -28.71 16.67 -20.34
N ARG A 162 -27.87 16.74 -19.27
CA ARG A 162 -28.01 17.58 -18.08
C ARG A 162 -26.74 18.35 -17.82
N THR A 163 -26.87 19.59 -17.36
CA THR A 163 -25.75 20.48 -17.04
C THR A 163 -25.45 20.61 -15.55
N ASP A 164 -26.28 20.01 -14.72
CA ASP A 164 -26.30 20.13 -13.25
C ASP A 164 -25.61 18.95 -12.52
N VAL A 165 -24.72 18.25 -13.20
CA VAL A 165 -23.96 17.11 -12.64
C VAL A 165 -22.60 17.56 -12.14
#